data_eeb8ce0f3088d2c840303f634189c194
#
_entry.id   eeb8ce0f3088d2c840303f634189c194
#
_cell.length_a   1.000
_cell.length_b   1.000
_cell.length_c   1.000
_cell.angle_alpha   90.00
_cell.angle_beta   90.00
_cell.angle_gamma   90.00
#
_symmetry.space_group_name_H-M   'P 1'
#
loop_
_entity.id
_entity.type
_entity.pdbx_description
1 polymer ?
#
loop_
_entity_poly.entity_id
_entity_poly.type
_entity_poly.pdbx_seq_one_letter_code
_entity_poly.pdbx_strand_id
1 'polypeptide(L)'
;MNTADHTASFPHRIRRYASAASLLAFPALLVVEAALDPAAGGTGQVMLTAATNRPGALVACAVSLMFSGILMVPAVGGLLHQARDRGAALTTLAGALGVLGGFGHFAIGMFYLVALALPGGEQNEMVAYVGRLNDTPALGAIVFPLILCFGLGVLAMAWAAWRTCLIGLWGPIGVTAVVVLHEVVPTGTPLIEIAALVFLTVVFGYLGIRIGRLSDAEWAPNPQAHEVIAPATA
;
A
#
# COMPACT_ATOMS: atom_id res chain seq x y z
N MET A 1 -27.44 -25.08 -29.44
CA MET A 1 -26.12 -24.87 -28.83
C MET A 1 -26.01 -23.37 -28.59
N ASN A 2 -26.50 -22.88 -27.42
CA ASN A 2 -26.47 -21.46 -27.08
C ASN A 2 -25.09 -21.17 -26.46
N THR A 3 -24.17 -20.66 -27.24
CA THR A 3 -22.97 -19.99 -26.71
C THR A 3 -23.45 -18.63 -26.14
N ALA A 4 -23.88 -18.66 -24.88
CA ALA A 4 -24.05 -17.41 -24.14
C ALA A 4 -22.68 -16.72 -24.09
N ASP A 5 -22.51 -15.69 -24.88
CA ASP A 5 -21.37 -14.78 -24.82
C ASP A 5 -21.31 -14.20 -23.39
N HIS A 6 -20.57 -14.87 -22.51
CA HIS A 6 -20.26 -14.36 -21.18
C HIS A 6 -19.26 -13.20 -21.31
N THR A 7 -19.66 -12.11 -21.97
CA THR A 7 -18.94 -10.86 -21.87
C THR A 7 -19.03 -10.43 -20.41
N ALA A 8 -17.88 -10.35 -19.72
CA ALA A 8 -17.84 -9.89 -18.36
C ALA A 8 -18.57 -8.55 -18.27
N SER A 9 -19.47 -8.41 -17.30
CA SER A 9 -20.22 -7.19 -17.13
C SER A 9 -19.25 -6.01 -16.89
N PHE A 10 -19.61 -4.82 -17.35
CA PHE A 10 -18.82 -3.59 -17.21
C PHE A 10 -18.21 -3.38 -15.79
N PRO A 11 -18.93 -3.68 -14.68
CA PRO A 11 -18.36 -3.61 -13.33
C PRO A 11 -17.16 -4.55 -13.09
N HIS A 12 -17.13 -5.73 -13.70
CA HIS A 12 -16.01 -6.67 -13.52
C HIS A 12 -14.73 -6.17 -14.19
N ARG A 13 -14.85 -5.56 -15.36
CA ARG A 13 -13.71 -4.93 -16.06
C ARG A 13 -13.16 -3.76 -15.27
N ILE A 14 -14.01 -2.87 -14.74
CA ILE A 14 -13.57 -1.75 -13.90
C ILE A 14 -12.79 -2.25 -12.69
N ARG A 15 -13.30 -3.24 -11.96
CA ARG A 15 -12.62 -3.81 -10.78
C ARG A 15 -11.24 -4.36 -11.14
N ARG A 16 -11.13 -5.09 -12.25
CA ARG A 16 -9.85 -5.63 -12.73
C ARG A 16 -8.84 -4.54 -13.02
N TYR A 17 -9.22 -3.55 -13.82
CA TYR A 17 -8.31 -2.46 -14.17
C TYR A 17 -8.00 -1.53 -12.99
N ALA A 18 -8.96 -1.26 -12.12
CA ALA A 18 -8.71 -0.50 -10.89
C ALA A 18 -7.69 -1.22 -9.99
N SER A 19 -7.83 -2.53 -9.80
CA SER A 19 -6.88 -3.33 -9.03
C SER A 19 -5.50 -3.35 -9.69
N ALA A 20 -5.44 -3.55 -11.01
CA ALA A 20 -4.19 -3.56 -11.77
C ALA A 20 -3.45 -2.21 -11.70
N ALA A 21 -4.17 -1.11 -11.90
CA ALA A 21 -3.61 0.24 -11.80
C ALA A 21 -3.14 0.55 -10.37
N SER A 22 -3.91 0.14 -9.37
CA SER A 22 -3.58 0.39 -7.96
C SER A 22 -2.34 -0.37 -7.50
N LEU A 23 -2.14 -1.60 -7.97
CA LEU A 23 -0.93 -2.39 -7.69
C LEU A 23 0.34 -1.72 -8.22
N LEU A 24 0.27 -1.00 -9.33
CA LEU A 24 1.39 -0.22 -9.83
C LEU A 24 1.51 1.12 -9.09
N ALA A 25 0.40 1.80 -8.88
CA ALA A 25 0.40 3.20 -8.45
C ALA A 25 0.75 3.35 -6.96
N PHE A 26 0.29 2.44 -6.06
CA PHE A 26 0.53 2.63 -4.63
C PHE A 26 2.04 2.63 -4.28
N PRO A 27 2.88 1.69 -4.77
CA PRO A 27 4.31 1.75 -4.46
C PRO A 27 5.03 2.85 -5.24
N ALA A 28 4.57 3.20 -6.44
CA ALA A 28 5.13 4.32 -7.19
C ALA A 28 4.96 5.67 -6.47
N LEU A 29 3.83 5.86 -5.79
CA LEU A 29 3.60 7.05 -4.96
C LEU A 29 4.54 7.09 -3.75
N LEU A 30 4.93 5.95 -3.18
CA LEU A 30 5.94 5.91 -2.13
C LEU A 30 7.34 6.28 -2.65
N VAL A 31 7.67 5.90 -3.89
CA VAL A 31 8.91 6.37 -4.53
C VAL A 31 8.90 7.90 -4.66
N VAL A 32 7.77 8.47 -5.07
CA VAL A 32 7.62 9.94 -5.19
C VAL A 32 7.77 10.61 -3.84
N GLU A 33 7.14 10.06 -2.81
CA GLU A 33 7.24 10.55 -1.44
C GLU A 33 8.69 10.52 -0.96
N ALA A 34 9.37 9.37 -0.98
CA ALA A 34 10.75 9.23 -0.52
C ALA A 34 11.74 10.12 -1.30
N ALA A 35 11.49 10.34 -2.59
CA ALA A 35 12.34 11.21 -3.42
C ALA A 35 12.14 12.70 -3.14
N LEU A 36 10.99 13.11 -2.64
CA LEU A 36 10.63 14.51 -2.41
C LEU A 36 10.68 14.90 -0.94
N ASP A 37 10.71 13.94 0.00
CA ASP A 37 10.52 14.21 1.43
C ASP A 37 11.54 15.23 1.98
N PRO A 38 11.09 16.46 2.31
CA PRO A 38 11.92 17.47 2.88
C PRO A 38 12.07 17.35 4.39
N ALA A 39 11.33 16.41 5.01
CA ALA A 39 11.22 16.24 6.46
C ALA A 39 11.79 14.89 6.93
N ALA A 40 12.60 14.24 6.09
CA ALA A 40 13.28 13.00 6.45
C ALA A 40 14.03 13.15 7.79
N GLY A 41 13.72 12.27 8.74
CA GLY A 41 14.25 12.35 10.10
C GLY A 41 13.32 12.99 11.14
N GLY A 42 12.21 13.61 10.75
CA GLY A 42 11.02 13.87 11.58
C GLY A 42 11.16 14.74 12.84
N THR A 43 12.28 15.43 13.05
CA THR A 43 12.41 16.33 14.23
C THR A 43 11.55 17.59 14.06
N GLY A 44 11.14 18.21 15.17
CA GLY A 44 10.34 19.44 15.13
C GLY A 44 11.00 20.55 14.32
N GLN A 45 12.33 20.72 14.42
CA GLN A 45 13.09 21.69 13.65
C GLN A 45 13.11 21.36 12.15
N VAL A 46 13.30 20.09 11.78
CA VAL A 46 13.30 19.65 10.38
C VAL A 46 11.93 19.87 9.77
N MET A 47 10.87 19.54 10.48
CA MET A 47 9.49 19.72 10.02
C MET A 47 9.13 21.18 9.81
N LEU A 48 9.49 22.06 10.76
CA LEU A 48 9.29 23.50 10.62
C LEU A 48 10.06 24.07 9.43
N THR A 49 11.34 23.66 9.26
CA THR A 49 12.17 24.07 8.12
C THR A 49 11.57 23.61 6.79
N ALA A 50 11.07 22.37 6.72
CA ALA A 50 10.41 21.82 5.55
C ALA A 50 9.14 22.61 5.21
N ALA A 51 8.29 22.88 6.20
CA ALA A 51 7.05 23.64 6.03
C ALA A 51 7.30 25.08 5.58
N THR A 52 8.39 25.71 6.06
CA THR A 52 8.75 27.08 5.70
C THR A 52 9.37 27.17 4.30
N ASN A 53 10.35 26.31 3.99
CA ASN A 53 11.20 26.47 2.81
C ASN A 53 10.73 25.62 1.62
N ARG A 54 10.01 24.53 1.85
CA ARG A 54 9.58 23.57 0.81
C ARG A 54 8.13 23.10 1.00
N PRO A 55 7.16 24.02 1.18
CA PRO A 55 5.76 23.64 1.47
C PRO A 55 5.15 22.79 0.34
N GLY A 56 5.49 23.07 -0.91
CA GLY A 56 4.99 22.30 -2.06
C GLY A 56 5.48 20.84 -2.06
N ALA A 57 6.73 20.59 -1.66
CA ALA A 57 7.25 19.23 -1.50
C ALA A 57 6.53 18.49 -0.37
N LEU A 58 6.29 19.17 0.75
CA LEU A 58 5.56 18.59 1.90
C LEU A 58 4.11 18.22 1.50
N VAL A 59 3.44 19.07 0.72
CA VAL A 59 2.11 18.74 0.15
C VAL A 59 2.19 17.53 -0.79
N ALA A 60 3.20 17.47 -1.65
CA ALA A 60 3.36 16.35 -2.57
C ALA A 60 3.58 15.02 -1.82
N CYS A 61 4.40 15.02 -0.76
CA CYS A 61 4.60 13.86 0.12
C CYS A 61 3.29 13.46 0.82
N ALA A 62 2.57 14.42 1.40
CA ALA A 62 1.29 14.17 2.06
C ALA A 62 0.29 13.50 1.11
N VAL A 63 0.11 14.06 -0.08
CA VAL A 63 -0.80 13.54 -1.10
C VAL A 63 -0.36 12.15 -1.55
N SER A 64 0.94 11.93 -1.78
CA SER A 64 1.49 10.64 -2.19
C SER A 64 1.20 9.55 -1.14
N LEU A 65 1.44 9.83 0.15
CA LEU A 65 1.15 8.89 1.25
C LEU A 65 -0.35 8.60 1.35
N MET A 66 -1.19 9.63 1.33
CA MET A 66 -2.65 9.45 1.44
C MET A 66 -3.20 8.61 0.29
N PHE A 67 -2.82 8.92 -0.96
CA PHE A 67 -3.26 8.17 -2.12
C PHE A 67 -2.68 6.76 -2.17
N SER A 68 -1.42 6.56 -1.76
CA SER A 68 -0.83 5.22 -1.62
C SER A 68 -1.68 4.36 -0.67
N GLY A 69 -2.08 4.90 0.48
CA GLY A 69 -2.96 4.22 1.44
C GLY A 69 -4.34 3.88 0.86
N ILE A 70 -4.98 4.81 0.15
CA ILE A 70 -6.29 4.60 -0.49
C ILE A 70 -6.19 3.51 -1.57
N LEU A 71 -5.16 3.54 -2.40
CA LEU A 71 -4.96 2.59 -3.50
C LEU A 71 -4.65 1.16 -3.01
N MET A 72 -4.23 0.99 -1.75
CA MET A 72 -4.05 -0.32 -1.15
C MET A 72 -5.36 -1.12 -1.15
N VAL A 73 -6.51 -0.47 -0.97
CA VAL A 73 -7.82 -1.15 -0.93
C VAL A 73 -8.16 -1.88 -2.24
N PRO A 74 -8.18 -1.23 -3.42
CA PRO A 74 -8.43 -1.92 -4.67
C PRO A 74 -7.29 -2.87 -5.08
N ALA A 75 -6.02 -2.59 -4.69
CA ALA A 75 -4.89 -3.48 -4.92
C ALA A 75 -5.13 -4.85 -4.23
N VAL A 76 -5.45 -4.82 -2.94
CA VAL A 76 -5.79 -6.03 -2.17
C VAL A 76 -7.04 -6.69 -2.71
N GLY A 77 -8.07 -5.92 -3.07
CA GLY A 77 -9.32 -6.43 -3.63
C GLY A 77 -9.11 -7.30 -4.87
N GLY A 78 -8.15 -6.93 -5.73
CA GLY A 78 -7.76 -7.73 -6.89
C GLY A 78 -7.10 -9.06 -6.52
N LEU A 79 -6.22 -9.06 -5.53
CA LEU A 79 -5.58 -10.28 -5.04
C LEU A 79 -6.58 -11.22 -4.35
N LEU A 80 -7.47 -10.67 -3.52
CA LEU A 80 -8.56 -11.43 -2.89
C LEU A 80 -9.46 -12.09 -3.94
N HIS A 81 -9.72 -11.37 -5.03
CA HIS A 81 -10.53 -11.92 -6.12
C HIS A 81 -9.86 -13.12 -6.80
N GLN A 82 -8.54 -13.12 -6.93
CA GLN A 82 -7.78 -14.21 -7.57
C GLN A 82 -7.47 -15.38 -6.61
N ALA A 83 -7.50 -15.17 -5.30
CA ALA A 83 -7.05 -16.14 -4.31
C ALA A 83 -8.15 -17.10 -3.80
N ARG A 84 -9.28 -17.23 -4.51
CA ARG A 84 -10.48 -17.94 -4.04
C ARG A 84 -10.24 -19.38 -3.59
N ASP A 85 -9.36 -20.11 -4.28
CA ASP A 85 -9.18 -21.55 -4.05
C ASP A 85 -7.85 -21.88 -3.34
N ARG A 86 -6.84 -21.03 -3.49
CA ARG A 86 -5.49 -21.27 -2.94
C ARG A 86 -4.97 -20.03 -2.20
N GLY A 87 -4.79 -20.17 -0.90
CA GLY A 87 -4.22 -19.09 -0.10
C GLY A 87 -5.21 -18.03 0.38
N ALA A 88 -6.52 -18.32 0.37
CA ALA A 88 -7.57 -17.38 0.78
C ALA A 88 -7.31 -16.77 2.17
N ALA A 89 -6.90 -17.58 3.16
CA ALA A 89 -6.58 -17.08 4.50
C ALA A 89 -5.41 -16.08 4.49
N LEU A 90 -4.32 -16.39 3.76
CA LEU A 90 -3.18 -15.48 3.64
C LEU A 90 -3.56 -14.19 2.92
N THR A 91 -4.38 -14.28 1.88
CA THR A 91 -4.83 -13.10 1.13
C THR A 91 -5.80 -12.26 1.94
N THR A 92 -6.65 -12.87 2.76
CA THR A 92 -7.53 -12.15 3.71
C THR A 92 -6.69 -11.42 4.77
N LEU A 93 -5.68 -12.08 5.33
CA LEU A 93 -4.73 -11.46 6.25
C LEU A 93 -4.00 -10.29 5.58
N ALA A 94 -3.49 -10.50 4.36
CA ALA A 94 -2.84 -9.45 3.58
C ALA A 94 -3.79 -8.26 3.35
N GLY A 95 -5.08 -8.56 3.10
CA GLY A 95 -6.12 -7.55 2.95
C GLY A 95 -6.33 -6.72 4.21
N ALA A 96 -6.50 -7.38 5.33
CA ALA A 96 -6.71 -6.71 6.62
C ALA A 96 -5.50 -5.84 6.99
N LEU A 97 -4.29 -6.40 6.91
CA LEU A 97 -3.06 -5.68 7.23
C LEU A 97 -2.81 -4.52 6.24
N GLY A 98 -3.02 -4.75 4.94
CA GLY A 98 -2.82 -3.72 3.92
C GLY A 98 -3.77 -2.53 4.09
N VAL A 99 -5.05 -2.78 4.39
CA VAL A 99 -6.02 -1.71 4.66
C VAL A 99 -5.67 -0.95 5.93
N LEU A 100 -5.34 -1.64 7.03
CA LEU A 100 -4.89 -1.00 8.28
C LEU A 100 -3.62 -0.18 8.04
N GLY A 101 -2.66 -0.71 7.30
CA GLY A 101 -1.44 0.01 6.93
C GLY A 101 -1.72 1.24 6.05
N GLY A 102 -2.68 1.14 5.14
CA GLY A 102 -3.15 2.28 4.34
C GLY A 102 -3.68 3.42 5.21
N PHE A 103 -4.41 3.12 6.29
CA PHE A 103 -4.80 4.14 7.28
C PHE A 103 -3.59 4.76 7.99
N GLY A 104 -2.53 3.99 8.26
CA GLY A 104 -1.28 4.52 8.80
C GLY A 104 -0.63 5.56 7.88
N HIS A 105 -0.49 5.25 6.60
CA HIS A 105 0.02 6.20 5.60
C HIS A 105 -0.88 7.43 5.46
N PHE A 106 -2.19 7.25 5.47
CA PHE A 106 -3.12 8.37 5.46
C PHE A 106 -2.92 9.29 6.67
N ALA A 107 -2.74 8.73 7.87
CA ALA A 107 -2.51 9.49 9.09
C ALA A 107 -1.19 10.30 9.03
N ILE A 108 -0.10 9.71 8.50
CA ILE A 108 1.17 10.41 8.30
C ILE A 108 0.99 11.55 7.28
N GLY A 109 0.30 11.30 6.17
CA GLY A 109 0.01 12.33 5.18
C GLY A 109 -0.79 13.49 5.77
N MET A 110 -1.80 13.21 6.61
CA MET A 110 -2.53 14.24 7.35
C MET A 110 -1.63 15.02 8.30
N PHE A 111 -0.70 14.35 8.98
CA PHE A 111 0.27 15.02 9.83
C PHE A 111 1.16 16.00 9.04
N TYR A 112 1.61 15.65 7.83
CA TYR A 112 2.35 16.55 6.95
C TYR A 112 1.52 17.77 6.53
N LEU A 113 0.22 17.60 6.25
CA LEU A 113 -0.67 18.73 5.95
C LEU A 113 -0.86 19.65 7.15
N VAL A 114 -1.03 19.10 8.35
CA VAL A 114 -1.11 19.90 9.59
C VAL A 114 0.19 20.67 9.85
N ALA A 115 1.34 20.07 9.53
CA ALA A 115 2.63 20.71 9.70
C ALA A 115 2.81 21.98 8.85
N LEU A 116 2.03 22.17 7.77
CA LEU A 116 2.04 23.42 7.00
C LEU A 116 1.57 24.64 7.80
N ALA A 117 0.87 24.45 8.90
CA ALA A 117 0.46 25.54 9.79
C ALA A 117 1.56 25.98 10.76
N LEU A 118 2.67 25.21 10.91
CA LEU A 118 3.75 25.52 11.87
C LEU A 118 4.40 26.89 11.65
N PRO A 119 4.67 27.35 10.42
CA PRO A 119 5.30 28.65 10.20
C PRO A 119 4.48 29.87 10.68
N GLY A 120 3.20 29.68 10.98
CA GLY A 120 2.32 30.75 11.50
C GLY A 120 2.45 31.02 12.99
N GLY A 121 3.20 30.18 13.75
CA GLY A 121 3.38 30.30 15.17
C GLY A 121 4.78 30.78 15.57
N GLU A 122 4.99 30.96 16.89
CA GLU A 122 6.31 31.24 17.43
C GLU A 122 7.21 30.00 17.27
N GLN A 123 8.43 30.23 16.73
CA GLN A 123 9.30 29.15 16.26
C GLN A 123 9.59 28.10 17.34
N ASN A 124 9.99 28.53 18.55
CA ASN A 124 10.34 27.59 19.61
C ASN A 124 9.13 26.81 20.12
N GLU A 125 7.96 27.44 20.16
CA GLU A 125 6.71 26.79 20.54
C GLU A 125 6.30 25.73 19.51
N MET A 126 6.44 26.03 18.21
CA MET A 126 6.08 25.09 17.15
C MET A 126 7.02 23.88 17.13
N VAL A 127 8.33 24.09 17.30
CA VAL A 127 9.30 22.99 17.43
C VAL A 127 8.98 22.12 18.64
N ALA A 128 8.70 22.74 19.79
CA ALA A 128 8.34 22.03 21.02
C ALA A 128 6.98 21.30 20.88
N TYR A 129 6.03 21.85 20.11
CA TYR A 129 4.75 21.20 19.83
C TYR A 129 4.93 19.91 19.04
N VAL A 130 5.71 19.92 17.95
CA VAL A 130 6.01 18.71 17.17
C VAL A 130 6.74 17.68 18.03
N GLY A 131 7.69 18.12 18.88
CA GLY A 131 8.36 17.24 19.84
C GLY A 131 7.35 16.54 20.76
N ARG A 132 6.46 17.31 21.40
CA ARG A 132 5.40 16.73 22.26
C ARG A 132 4.47 15.78 21.52
N LEU A 133 4.14 16.05 20.26
CA LEU A 133 3.33 15.12 19.45
C LEU A 133 4.06 13.80 19.25
N ASN A 134 5.33 13.84 18.86
CA ASN A 134 6.14 12.64 18.64
C ASN A 134 6.33 11.83 19.94
N ASP A 135 6.46 12.53 21.09
CA ASP A 135 6.63 11.91 22.40
C ASP A 135 5.31 11.47 23.06
N THR A 136 4.15 11.72 22.40
CA THR A 136 2.84 11.34 22.95
C THR A 136 2.64 9.82 22.84
N PRO A 137 2.60 9.07 23.99
CA PRO A 137 2.51 7.60 23.94
C PRO A 137 1.27 7.08 23.23
N ALA A 138 0.13 7.78 23.37
CA ALA A 138 -1.11 7.40 22.71
C ALA A 138 -1.01 7.48 21.17
N LEU A 139 -0.31 8.48 20.63
CA LEU A 139 -0.09 8.61 19.19
C LEU A 139 0.80 7.49 18.67
N GLY A 140 1.91 7.21 19.34
CA GLY A 140 2.79 6.10 19.03
C GLY A 140 2.09 4.74 19.11
N ALA A 141 1.28 4.51 20.14
CA ALA A 141 0.53 3.27 20.32
C ALA A 141 -0.53 3.02 19.22
N ILE A 142 -0.99 4.05 18.54
CA ILE A 142 -1.96 3.92 17.43
C ILE A 142 -1.25 3.91 16.07
N VAL A 143 -0.38 4.88 15.82
CA VAL A 143 0.22 5.07 14.49
C VAL A 143 1.27 4.02 14.18
N PHE A 144 2.13 3.67 15.13
CA PHE A 144 3.19 2.68 14.90
C PHE A 144 2.67 1.30 14.48
N PRO A 145 1.65 0.70 15.15
CA PRO A 145 1.07 -0.55 14.68
C PRO A 145 0.45 -0.45 13.29
N LEU A 146 -0.14 0.69 12.92
CA LEU A 146 -0.69 0.89 11.59
C LEU A 146 0.40 0.93 10.52
N ILE A 147 1.52 1.60 10.79
CA ILE A 147 2.68 1.61 9.89
C ILE A 147 3.25 0.18 9.75
N LEU A 148 3.42 -0.54 10.85
CA LEU A 148 3.88 -1.92 10.83
C LEU A 148 2.94 -2.83 10.03
N CYS A 149 1.62 -2.62 10.14
CA CYS A 149 0.62 -3.33 9.33
C CYS A 149 0.84 -3.10 7.83
N PHE A 150 1.35 -1.94 7.39
CA PHE A 150 1.64 -1.71 5.98
C PHE A 150 2.75 -2.63 5.47
N GLY A 151 3.90 -2.66 6.13
CA GLY A 151 5.02 -3.55 5.77
C GLY A 151 4.61 -5.01 5.78
N LEU A 152 3.92 -5.47 6.84
CA LEU A 152 3.39 -6.83 6.95
C LEU A 152 2.32 -7.13 5.89
N GLY A 153 1.48 -6.16 5.54
CA GLY A 153 0.47 -6.29 4.49
C GLY A 153 1.10 -6.46 3.11
N VAL A 154 2.08 -5.62 2.77
CA VAL A 154 2.85 -5.72 1.52
C VAL A 154 3.57 -7.07 1.41
N LEU A 155 4.18 -7.52 2.50
CA LEU A 155 4.82 -8.83 2.60
C LEU A 155 3.81 -9.96 2.34
N ALA A 156 2.70 -9.96 3.06
CA ALA A 156 1.65 -10.97 2.92
C ALA A 156 1.03 -10.97 1.52
N MET A 157 0.86 -9.80 0.88
CA MET A 157 0.40 -9.68 -0.51
C MET A 157 1.36 -10.36 -1.50
N ALA A 158 2.67 -10.18 -1.34
CA ALA A 158 3.66 -10.81 -2.21
C ALA A 158 3.65 -12.34 -2.05
N TRP A 159 3.58 -12.86 -0.83
CA TRP A 159 3.46 -14.28 -0.56
C TRP A 159 2.13 -14.87 -1.03
N ALA A 160 1.02 -14.13 -0.90
CA ALA A 160 -0.27 -14.53 -1.46
C ALA A 160 -0.23 -14.61 -2.99
N ALA A 161 0.37 -13.63 -3.66
CA ALA A 161 0.52 -13.61 -5.10
C ALA A 161 1.38 -14.79 -5.62
N TRP A 162 2.40 -15.22 -4.88
CA TRP A 162 3.16 -16.42 -5.18
C TRP A 162 2.30 -17.69 -5.00
N ARG A 163 1.56 -17.80 -3.91
CA ARG A 163 0.67 -18.96 -3.65
C ARG A 163 -0.41 -19.12 -4.71
N THR A 164 -0.84 -18.03 -5.32
CA THR A 164 -1.81 -18.01 -6.44
C THR A 164 -1.14 -18.14 -7.81
N CYS A 165 0.18 -18.40 -7.88
CA CYS A 165 0.96 -18.51 -9.11
C CYS A 165 0.95 -17.24 -9.99
N LEU A 166 0.60 -16.10 -9.43
CA LEU A 166 0.65 -14.81 -10.14
C LEU A 166 2.07 -14.29 -10.33
N ILE A 167 2.97 -14.57 -9.38
CA ILE A 167 4.40 -14.24 -9.47
C ILE A 167 5.26 -15.45 -9.10
N GLY A 168 6.52 -15.46 -9.58
CA GLY A 168 7.51 -16.44 -9.16
C GLY A 168 8.02 -16.19 -7.73
N LEU A 169 8.75 -17.14 -7.16
CA LEU A 169 9.29 -17.08 -5.79
C LEU A 169 10.27 -15.90 -5.58
N TRP A 170 10.87 -15.38 -6.64
CA TRP A 170 11.73 -14.18 -6.59
C TRP A 170 10.99 -12.95 -6.04
N GLY A 171 9.68 -12.84 -6.33
CA GLY A 171 8.87 -11.71 -5.88
C GLY A 171 8.77 -11.64 -4.35
N PRO A 172 8.18 -12.63 -3.65
CA PRO A 172 8.08 -12.57 -2.19
C PRO A 172 9.43 -12.57 -1.48
N ILE A 173 10.46 -13.25 -2.00
CA ILE A 173 11.81 -13.19 -1.42
C ILE A 173 12.35 -11.76 -1.50
N GLY A 174 12.28 -11.13 -2.67
CA GLY A 174 12.75 -9.76 -2.85
C GLY A 174 11.97 -8.75 -2.01
N VAL A 175 10.63 -8.88 -1.95
CA VAL A 175 9.78 -8.03 -1.10
C VAL A 175 10.12 -8.23 0.38
N THR A 176 10.37 -9.47 0.82
CA THR A 176 10.81 -9.73 2.20
C THR A 176 12.12 -9.02 2.50
N ALA A 177 13.10 -9.12 1.60
CA ALA A 177 14.37 -8.43 1.77
C ALA A 177 14.20 -6.91 1.86
N VAL A 178 13.36 -6.33 1.01
CA VAL A 178 13.06 -4.89 1.01
C VAL A 178 12.39 -4.45 2.31
N VAL A 179 11.34 -5.16 2.75
CA VAL A 179 10.64 -4.83 4.00
C VAL A 179 11.57 -4.94 5.20
N VAL A 180 12.40 -6.00 5.27
CA VAL A 180 13.38 -6.15 6.35
C VAL A 180 14.41 -5.03 6.32
N LEU A 181 14.91 -4.65 5.15
CA LEU A 181 15.86 -3.54 5.03
C LEU A 181 15.24 -2.21 5.48
N HIS A 182 14.00 -1.95 5.09
CA HIS A 182 13.32 -0.70 5.41
C HIS A 182 12.93 -0.59 6.89
N GLU A 183 12.40 -1.68 7.49
CA GLU A 183 11.82 -1.66 8.83
C GLU A 183 12.83 -1.99 9.94
N VAL A 184 13.85 -2.81 9.64
CA VAL A 184 14.76 -3.37 10.67
C VAL A 184 16.15 -2.74 10.62
N VAL A 185 16.62 -2.36 9.44
CA VAL A 185 17.93 -1.75 9.26
C VAL A 185 17.77 -0.25 8.95
N PRO A 186 18.11 0.64 9.90
CA PRO A 186 18.15 2.07 9.62
C PRO A 186 19.13 2.32 8.49
N THR A 187 18.63 2.50 7.29
CA THR A 187 19.49 2.62 6.10
C THR A 187 20.21 3.97 6.04
N GLY A 188 19.68 4.99 6.69
CA GLY A 188 20.28 6.34 6.78
C GLY A 188 20.65 7.00 5.45
N THR A 189 20.38 6.30 4.33
CA THR A 189 20.68 6.80 2.98
C THR A 189 19.40 6.79 2.12
N PRO A 190 18.92 7.97 1.70
CA PRO A 190 17.70 8.06 0.86
C PRO A 190 17.76 7.22 -0.41
N LEU A 191 18.95 7.01 -0.97
CA LEU A 191 19.12 6.21 -2.18
C LEU A 191 18.75 4.73 -1.98
N ILE A 192 19.05 4.15 -0.82
CA ILE A 192 18.72 2.74 -0.52
C ILE A 192 17.21 2.61 -0.36
N GLU A 193 16.57 3.55 0.31
CA GLU A 193 15.12 3.60 0.48
C GLU A 193 14.41 3.71 -0.87
N ILE A 194 14.81 4.67 -1.70
CA ILE A 194 14.26 4.84 -3.05
C ILE A 194 14.45 3.57 -3.87
N ALA A 195 15.64 2.95 -3.85
CA ALA A 195 15.91 1.71 -4.59
C ALA A 195 15.00 0.56 -4.12
N ALA A 196 14.78 0.44 -2.83
CA ALA A 196 13.87 -0.53 -2.23
C ALA A 196 12.42 -0.33 -2.71
N LEU A 197 11.92 0.91 -2.69
CA LEU A 197 10.58 1.26 -3.13
C LEU A 197 10.42 1.11 -4.66
N VAL A 198 11.45 1.40 -5.45
CA VAL A 198 11.48 1.11 -6.89
C VAL A 198 11.36 -0.39 -7.14
N PHE A 199 12.07 -1.22 -6.38
CA PHE A 199 11.93 -2.67 -6.48
C PHE A 199 10.50 -3.13 -6.16
N LEU A 200 9.88 -2.60 -5.11
CA LEU A 200 8.47 -2.86 -4.80
C LEU A 200 7.57 -2.47 -5.97
N THR A 201 7.82 -1.30 -6.58
CA THR A 201 7.07 -0.82 -7.75
C THR A 201 7.20 -1.78 -8.93
N VAL A 202 8.39 -2.35 -9.17
CA VAL A 202 8.60 -3.35 -10.22
C VAL A 202 7.81 -4.63 -9.94
N VAL A 203 7.87 -5.15 -8.70
CA VAL A 203 7.17 -6.40 -8.33
C VAL A 203 5.66 -6.24 -8.43
N PHE A 204 5.11 -5.22 -7.80
CA PHE A 204 3.66 -4.99 -7.79
C PHE A 204 3.15 -4.46 -9.13
N GLY A 205 3.95 -3.69 -9.87
CA GLY A 205 3.64 -3.29 -11.23
C GLY A 205 3.56 -4.48 -12.18
N TYR A 206 4.50 -5.43 -12.08
CA TYR A 206 4.43 -6.69 -12.82
C TYR A 206 3.15 -7.47 -12.49
N LEU A 207 2.80 -7.56 -11.20
CA LEU A 207 1.57 -8.20 -10.75
C LEU A 207 0.33 -7.48 -11.31
N GLY A 208 0.32 -6.15 -11.27
CA GLY A 208 -0.75 -5.33 -11.87
C GLY A 208 -0.90 -5.59 -13.37
N ILE A 209 0.21 -5.63 -14.12
CA ILE A 209 0.18 -5.95 -15.56
C ILE A 209 -0.39 -7.35 -15.80
N ARG A 210 0.00 -8.35 -14.99
CA ARG A 210 -0.55 -9.69 -15.10
C ARG A 210 -2.05 -9.74 -14.87
N ILE A 211 -2.54 -9.10 -13.81
CA ILE A 211 -3.97 -9.00 -13.51
C ILE A 211 -4.72 -8.26 -14.63
N GLY A 212 -4.17 -7.16 -15.12
CA GLY A 212 -4.79 -6.38 -16.20
C GLY A 212 -4.91 -7.15 -17.53
N ARG A 213 -3.99 -8.11 -17.77
CA ARG A 213 -3.98 -8.94 -18.98
C ARG A 213 -4.83 -10.21 -18.88
N LEU A 214 -5.41 -10.54 -17.73
CA LEU A 214 -6.33 -11.65 -17.61
C LEU A 214 -7.52 -11.45 -18.57
N SER A 215 -7.97 -12.52 -19.21
CA SER A 215 -9.20 -12.50 -19.96
C SER A 215 -10.42 -12.33 -19.03
N ASP A 216 -11.55 -11.93 -19.58
CA ASP A 216 -12.79 -11.79 -18.81
C ASP A 216 -13.22 -13.13 -18.19
N ALA A 217 -12.94 -14.26 -18.86
CA ALA A 217 -13.22 -15.59 -18.34
C ALA A 217 -12.31 -15.99 -17.16
N GLU A 218 -11.03 -15.64 -17.19
CA GLU A 218 -10.09 -15.89 -16.09
C GLU A 218 -10.36 -14.98 -14.87
N TRP A 219 -10.89 -13.79 -15.12
CA TRP A 219 -11.27 -12.87 -14.05
C TRP A 219 -12.65 -13.18 -13.47
N ALA A 220 -13.57 -13.76 -14.27
CA ALA A 220 -14.91 -14.07 -13.80
C ALA A 220 -14.91 -15.11 -12.66
N PRO A 221 -15.89 -15.06 -11.73
CA PRO A 221 -16.08 -16.12 -10.75
C PRO A 221 -16.32 -17.46 -11.46
N ASN A 222 -15.60 -18.52 -11.04
CA ASN A 222 -15.91 -19.85 -11.54
C ASN A 222 -17.31 -20.26 -11.02
N PRO A 223 -18.33 -20.35 -11.87
CA PRO A 223 -19.70 -20.67 -11.43
C PRO A 223 -19.82 -22.10 -10.87
N GLN A 224 -18.91 -23.01 -11.24
CA GLN A 224 -18.94 -24.39 -10.78
C GLN A 224 -18.52 -24.58 -9.32
N ALA A 225 -17.84 -23.62 -8.71
CA ALA A 225 -17.47 -23.70 -7.29
C ALA A 225 -18.69 -23.62 -6.35
N HIS A 226 -19.82 -23.10 -6.82
CA HIS A 226 -21.06 -22.98 -6.03
C HIS A 226 -21.98 -24.19 -6.11
N GLU A 227 -21.86 -25.02 -7.16
CA GLU A 227 -22.72 -26.19 -7.30
C GLU A 227 -22.35 -27.37 -6.37
N VAL A 228 -21.09 -27.40 -5.88
CA VAL A 228 -20.61 -28.49 -5.01
C VAL A 228 -21.13 -28.36 -3.56
N ILE A 229 -21.71 -27.22 -3.17
CA ILE A 229 -22.16 -26.94 -1.79
C ILE A 229 -23.70 -27.07 -1.65
N ALA A 230 -24.43 -27.34 -2.71
CA ALA A 230 -25.86 -27.61 -2.56
C ALA A 230 -26.02 -28.98 -1.85
N PRO A 231 -26.56 -29.00 -0.60
CA PRO A 231 -26.84 -30.27 0.04
C PRO A 231 -27.85 -31.02 -0.83
N ALA A 232 -27.50 -32.27 -1.17
CA ALA A 232 -28.46 -33.17 -1.76
C ALA A 232 -29.65 -33.28 -0.79
N THR A 233 -30.71 -32.52 -1.08
CA THR A 233 -31.99 -32.66 -0.37
C THR A 233 -32.58 -33.97 -0.83
N ALA A 234 -32.39 -35.00 0.00
CA ALA A 234 -33.15 -36.26 -0.05
C ALA A 234 -34.48 -36.07 0.66
#